data_05d9645d77e46e7eb0ee66a99fcb5388
#
_entry.id   05d9645d77e46e7eb0ee66a99fcb5388
#
_cell.length_a   1.000
_cell.length_b   1.000
_cell.length_c   1.000
_cell.angle_alpha   90.00
_cell.angle_beta   90.00
_cell.angle_gamma   90.00
#
_symmetry.space_group_name_H-M   'P 1'
#
loop_
_entity.id
_entity.type
_entity.pdbx_description
1 polymer ?
#
loop_
_entity_poly.entity_id
_entity_poly.type
_entity_poly.pdbx_seq_one_letter_code
_entity_poly.pdbx_strand_id
1 'polypeptide(L)'
;KLTSKEHCSNSGMVYTWEAPLKFYKAYGETVREKPIIWAAPDFPTDAKTIKVDMENEFLKDYECFNVIAKVEGARHDSCYVFTAHYDHLGKLGKKTFYPGAHDNASGTAVIMTLAAHYVKNKPEYDMYFIAFSGEDANLRGSEWYAEHPLAPLSQIKYLFNLDMIADNN
;
A
#
# COMPACT_ATOMS: atom_id res chain seq x y z
N LYS A 1 -20.64 14.55 -2.21
CA LYS A 1 -19.57 15.48 -2.67
C LYS A 1 -18.89 16.00 -1.42
N LEU A 2 -17.63 15.66 -1.24
CA LEU A 2 -16.79 16.26 -0.20
C LEU A 2 -16.41 17.65 -0.69
N THR A 3 -16.77 18.68 0.06
CA THR A 3 -16.37 20.04 -0.21
C THR A 3 -15.20 20.40 0.71
N SER A 4 -14.09 20.84 0.14
CA SER A 4 -12.97 21.42 0.87
C SER A 4 -12.96 22.93 0.67
N LYS A 5 -12.65 23.66 1.73
CA LYS A 5 -12.34 25.10 1.62
C LYS A 5 -10.83 25.27 1.65
N GLU A 6 -10.33 25.99 0.67
CA GLU A 6 -8.91 26.30 0.54
C GLU A 6 -8.61 27.67 1.14
N HIS A 7 -7.62 27.69 2.03
CA HIS A 7 -7.07 28.91 2.61
C HIS A 7 -5.58 28.99 2.23
N CYS A 8 -5.27 29.83 1.25
CA CYS A 8 -3.90 30.00 0.76
C CYS A 8 -3.23 31.23 1.37
N SER A 9 -1.98 31.05 1.75
CA SER A 9 -1.08 32.14 2.11
C SER A 9 0.27 31.98 1.40
N ASN A 10 1.11 33.00 1.47
CA ASN A 10 2.49 32.90 0.95
C ASN A 10 3.35 31.88 1.72
N SER A 11 2.90 31.43 2.90
CA SER A 11 3.63 30.54 3.79
C SER A 11 3.17 29.07 3.74
N GLY A 12 1.99 28.78 3.17
CA GLY A 12 1.46 27.42 3.10
C GLY A 12 -0.01 27.39 2.72
N MET A 13 -0.57 26.20 2.65
CA MET A 13 -1.99 25.96 2.36
C MET A 13 -2.66 25.19 3.50
N VAL A 14 -3.88 25.57 3.84
CA VAL A 14 -4.71 24.84 4.80
C VAL A 14 -6.01 24.46 4.11
N TYR A 15 -6.31 23.18 4.11
CA TYR A 15 -7.58 22.66 3.62
C TYR A 15 -8.43 22.28 4.83
N THR A 16 -9.61 22.86 4.97
CA THR A 16 -10.61 22.39 5.93
C THR A 16 -11.53 21.37 5.28
N TRP A 17 -11.78 20.28 5.95
CA TRP A 17 -12.55 19.16 5.45
C TRP A 17 -13.88 19.07 6.19
N GLU A 18 -15.00 18.82 5.50
CA GLU A 18 -16.33 18.78 6.12
C GLU A 18 -16.63 17.47 6.87
N ALA A 19 -15.78 16.46 6.72
CA ALA A 19 -15.89 15.18 7.39
C ALA A 19 -14.73 14.98 8.39
N PRO A 20 -14.86 14.07 9.35
CA PRO A 20 -13.75 13.71 10.23
C PRO A 20 -12.51 13.34 9.40
N LEU A 21 -11.35 13.86 9.77
CA LEU A 21 -10.11 13.52 9.11
C LEU A 21 -9.79 12.04 9.34
N LYS A 22 -9.61 11.33 8.24
CA LYS A 22 -8.94 10.04 8.28
C LYS A 22 -7.43 10.30 8.21
N PHE A 23 -6.66 9.55 8.97
CA PHE A 23 -5.22 9.64 8.86
C PHE A 23 -4.78 9.11 7.50
N TYR A 24 -4.10 9.96 6.75
CA TYR A 24 -3.40 9.57 5.54
C TYR A 24 -1.92 9.70 5.77
N LYS A 25 -1.18 8.70 5.37
CA LYS A 25 0.23 8.81 5.15
C LYS A 25 0.41 9.36 3.75
N ALA A 26 0.97 10.55 3.62
CA ALA A 26 1.27 11.11 2.32
C ALA A 26 2.57 10.52 1.79
N TYR A 27 2.49 9.90 0.61
CA TYR A 27 3.66 9.54 -0.17
C TYR A 27 3.88 10.63 -1.21
N GLY A 28 5.07 11.17 -1.29
CA GLY A 28 5.43 12.20 -2.24
C GLY A 28 6.72 11.85 -2.97
N GLU A 29 6.73 12.05 -4.27
CA GLU A 29 7.93 11.87 -5.09
C GLU A 29 8.87 13.08 -5.01
N THR A 30 8.38 14.18 -4.44
CA THR A 30 9.13 15.42 -4.32
C THR A 30 8.85 16.11 -2.99
N VAL A 31 9.85 16.82 -2.49
CA VAL A 31 9.69 17.73 -1.35
C VAL A 31 8.92 18.97 -1.80
N ARG A 32 7.86 19.32 -1.10
CA ARG A 32 7.13 20.56 -1.34
C ARG A 32 7.80 21.72 -0.62
N GLU A 33 7.91 22.86 -1.29
CA GLU A 33 8.47 24.08 -0.70
C GLU A 33 7.60 24.64 0.43
N LYS A 34 6.28 24.38 0.37
CA LYS A 34 5.31 24.91 1.34
C LYS A 34 4.51 23.79 1.97
N PRO A 35 4.26 23.87 3.29
CA PRO A 35 3.45 22.87 3.98
C PRO A 35 2.00 22.91 3.48
N ILE A 36 1.40 21.73 3.41
CA ILE A 36 -0.05 21.53 3.23
C ILE A 36 -0.59 20.94 4.52
N ILE A 37 -1.60 21.57 5.07
CA ILE A 37 -2.25 21.17 6.31
C ILE A 37 -3.69 20.79 5.99
N TRP A 38 -4.08 19.58 6.39
CA TRP A 38 -5.46 19.15 6.37
C TRP A 38 -6.02 19.31 7.78
N ALA A 39 -7.06 20.12 7.92
CA ALA A 39 -7.63 20.46 9.20
C ALA A 39 -9.04 19.89 9.34
N ALA A 40 -9.37 19.48 10.58
CA ALA A 40 -10.71 19.03 10.94
C ALA A 40 -11.77 20.14 10.75
N PRO A 41 -13.06 19.79 10.67
CA PRO A 41 -14.13 20.78 10.39
C PRO A 41 -14.25 21.88 11.44
N ASP A 42 -13.84 21.61 12.67
CA ASP A 42 -13.84 22.52 13.82
C ASP A 42 -12.60 23.42 13.89
N PHE A 43 -11.73 23.34 12.90
CA PHE A 43 -10.54 24.19 12.82
C PHE A 43 -10.95 25.66 12.73
N PRO A 44 -10.39 26.56 13.58
CA PRO A 44 -10.74 27.97 13.58
C PRO A 44 -10.28 28.67 12.27
N THR A 45 -11.26 29.00 11.44
CA THR A 45 -11.01 29.61 10.12
C THR A 45 -10.63 31.09 10.20
N ASP A 46 -10.77 31.70 11.36
CA ASP A 46 -10.38 33.09 11.67
C ASP A 46 -8.96 33.20 12.27
N ALA A 47 -8.30 32.07 12.47
CA ALA A 47 -6.93 32.03 12.98
C ALA A 47 -5.99 32.82 12.05
N LYS A 48 -5.26 33.78 12.60
CA LYS A 48 -4.29 34.60 11.85
C LYS A 48 -2.92 33.95 11.74
N THR A 49 -2.62 33.01 12.61
CA THR A 49 -1.34 32.30 12.65
C THR A 49 -1.54 30.84 13.00
N ILE A 50 -0.75 29.98 12.40
CA ILE A 50 -0.66 28.55 12.70
C ILE A 50 0.79 28.26 13.05
N LYS A 51 1.03 27.67 14.21
CA LYS A 51 2.33 27.12 14.56
C LYS A 51 2.32 25.62 14.23
N VAL A 52 3.24 25.21 13.37
CA VAL A 52 3.43 23.81 12.99
C VAL A 52 4.75 23.36 13.56
N ASP A 53 4.74 22.22 14.28
CA ASP A 53 5.91 21.57 14.80
C ASP A 53 5.84 20.11 14.34
N MET A 54 6.52 19.82 13.24
CA MET A 54 6.54 18.53 12.57
C MET A 54 7.97 18.13 12.26
N GLU A 55 8.24 16.86 12.47
CA GLU A 55 9.45 16.22 12.01
C GLU A 55 9.07 15.22 10.92
N ASN A 56 9.59 15.40 9.71
CA ASN A 56 9.43 14.47 8.62
C ASN A 56 10.74 14.33 7.84
N GLU A 57 10.92 13.21 7.21
CA GLU A 57 12.09 12.91 6.40
C GLU A 57 11.65 12.50 5.00
N PHE A 58 12.32 13.06 4.00
CA PHE A 58 12.19 12.61 2.62
C PHE A 58 13.32 11.66 2.29
N LEU A 59 12.98 10.37 2.16
CA LEU A 59 13.92 9.34 1.79
C LEU A 59 14.02 9.28 0.26
N LYS A 60 15.04 9.96 -0.27
CA LYS A 60 15.33 9.91 -1.70
C LYS A 60 15.79 8.50 -2.08
N ASP A 61 15.33 8.03 -3.24
CA ASP A 61 15.70 6.73 -3.80
C ASP A 61 15.43 5.55 -2.83
N TYR A 62 14.30 5.63 -2.09
CA TYR A 62 13.87 4.56 -1.20
C TYR A 62 13.53 3.30 -1.99
N GLU A 63 14.25 2.22 -1.69
CA GLU A 63 14.05 0.93 -2.34
C GLU A 63 13.08 0.06 -1.54
N CYS A 64 12.19 -0.63 -2.25
CA CYS A 64 11.35 -1.68 -1.70
C CYS A 64 11.35 -2.90 -2.64
N PHE A 65 11.02 -4.07 -2.12
CA PHE A 65 11.20 -5.32 -2.86
C PHE A 65 9.90 -6.12 -2.88
N ASN A 66 9.54 -6.65 -4.04
CA ASN A 66 8.56 -7.71 -4.13
C ASN A 66 9.22 -9.04 -3.75
N VAL A 67 8.50 -9.86 -2.98
CA VAL A 67 8.96 -11.20 -2.62
C VAL A 67 8.19 -12.21 -3.44
N ILE A 68 8.90 -13.02 -4.22
CA ILE A 68 8.29 -13.94 -5.16
C ILE A 68 8.81 -15.36 -4.91
N ALA A 69 7.88 -16.28 -4.76
CA ALA A 69 8.17 -17.71 -4.70
C ALA A 69 7.49 -18.42 -5.88
N LYS A 70 8.20 -19.39 -6.45
CA LYS A 70 7.67 -20.28 -7.49
C LYS A 70 7.65 -21.72 -6.98
N VAL A 71 6.55 -22.42 -7.21
CA VAL A 71 6.45 -23.88 -7.05
C VAL A 71 6.22 -24.47 -8.44
N GLU A 72 7.14 -25.33 -8.86
CA GLU A 72 7.07 -25.97 -10.18
C GLU A 72 5.99 -27.04 -10.22
N GLY A 73 5.11 -26.92 -11.20
CA GLY A 73 4.07 -27.90 -11.49
C GLY A 73 4.57 -29.08 -12.33
N ALA A 74 3.65 -29.92 -12.76
CA ALA A 74 3.89 -30.96 -13.75
C ALA A 74 3.89 -30.39 -15.18
N ARG A 75 3.25 -29.24 -15.39
CA ARG A 75 3.10 -28.53 -16.66
C ARG A 75 3.59 -27.10 -16.51
N HIS A 76 4.31 -26.61 -17.53
CA HIS A 76 4.95 -25.28 -17.54
C HIS A 76 4.41 -24.36 -18.65
N ASP A 77 3.36 -24.77 -19.34
CA ASP A 77 2.72 -24.01 -20.43
C ASP A 77 1.79 -22.90 -19.90
N SER A 78 1.38 -23.00 -18.65
CA SER A 78 0.55 -22.01 -17.96
C SER A 78 0.90 -21.96 -16.48
N CYS A 79 0.48 -20.89 -15.81
CA CYS A 79 0.67 -20.75 -14.36
C CYS A 79 -0.57 -20.15 -13.66
N TYR A 80 -0.63 -20.40 -12.37
CA TYR A 80 -1.53 -19.70 -11.44
C TYR A 80 -0.72 -18.75 -10.58
N VAL A 81 -1.27 -17.56 -10.33
CA VAL A 81 -0.59 -16.52 -9.56
C VAL A 81 -1.47 -16.13 -8.37
N PHE A 82 -0.88 -16.15 -7.18
CA PHE A 82 -1.49 -15.69 -5.94
C PHE A 82 -0.73 -14.47 -5.44
N THR A 83 -1.43 -13.37 -5.21
CA THR A 83 -0.82 -12.11 -4.79
C THR A 83 -1.42 -11.60 -3.50
N ALA A 84 -0.63 -10.90 -2.71
CA ALA A 84 -1.05 -10.08 -1.59
C ALA A 84 -0.01 -8.98 -1.40
N HIS A 85 -0.37 -7.83 -0.87
CA HIS A 85 0.65 -6.88 -0.43
C HIS A 85 1.06 -7.17 1.01
N TYR A 86 2.32 -6.87 1.36
CA TYR A 86 2.85 -7.13 2.69
C TYR A 86 3.31 -5.87 3.43
N ASP A 87 3.29 -4.72 2.76
CA ASP A 87 3.49 -3.43 3.38
C ASP A 87 2.21 -2.91 4.04
N HIS A 88 2.36 -1.93 4.92
CA HIS A 88 1.26 -1.16 5.48
C HIS A 88 1.75 0.20 5.95
N LEU A 89 0.84 1.05 6.43
CA LEU A 89 1.10 2.45 6.80
C LEU A 89 2.18 2.65 7.89
N GLY A 90 2.47 1.63 8.70
CA GLY A 90 3.53 1.67 9.70
C GLY A 90 3.23 2.58 10.87
N LYS A 91 4.02 3.63 11.10
CA LYS A 91 3.88 4.54 12.25
C LYS A 91 3.66 5.98 11.81
N LEU A 92 2.86 6.71 12.61
CA LEU A 92 2.74 8.15 12.54
C LEU A 92 3.15 8.74 13.90
N GLY A 93 4.28 9.43 13.94
CA GLY A 93 4.86 9.93 15.17
C GLY A 93 5.27 8.79 16.13
N LYS A 94 5.27 9.10 17.45
CA LYS A 94 5.80 8.17 18.47
C LYS A 94 4.79 7.15 18.99
N LYS A 95 3.50 7.44 18.91
CA LYS A 95 2.45 6.67 19.61
C LYS A 95 1.43 6.01 18.69
N THR A 96 1.23 6.51 17.49
CA THR A 96 0.26 5.96 16.55
C THR A 96 0.92 4.96 15.62
N PHE A 97 0.34 3.77 15.52
CA PHE A 97 0.77 2.75 14.57
C PHE A 97 -0.44 2.09 13.94
N TYR A 98 -0.23 1.56 12.76
CA TYR A 98 -1.23 0.84 11.98
C TYR A 98 -0.86 -0.64 12.01
N PRO A 99 -1.65 -1.49 12.69
CA PRO A 99 -1.26 -2.89 12.92
C PRO A 99 -1.13 -3.73 11.65
N GLY A 100 -1.96 -3.46 10.63
CA GLY A 100 -1.91 -4.19 9.38
C GLY A 100 -2.34 -5.65 9.44
N ALA A 101 -3.03 -6.09 10.52
CA ALA A 101 -3.40 -7.49 10.69
C ALA A 101 -4.42 -7.96 9.63
N HIS A 102 -5.44 -7.13 9.38
CA HIS A 102 -6.44 -7.36 8.36
C HIS A 102 -5.94 -6.90 7.00
N ASP A 103 -5.41 -5.71 6.93
CA ASP A 103 -4.84 -5.04 5.77
C ASP A 103 -3.30 -4.94 5.92
N ASN A 104 -2.44 -5.83 5.32
CA ASN A 104 -2.90 -7.03 4.64
C ASN A 104 -2.07 -8.26 5.07
N ALA A 105 -1.78 -8.39 6.38
CA ALA A 105 -1.16 -9.61 6.89
C ALA A 105 -2.06 -10.84 6.67
N SER A 106 -3.39 -10.65 6.61
CA SER A 106 -4.34 -11.72 6.33
C SER A 106 -4.09 -12.36 4.97
N GLY A 107 -4.03 -11.59 3.90
CA GLY A 107 -3.74 -12.07 2.55
C GLY A 107 -2.35 -12.67 2.44
N THR A 108 -1.34 -11.99 3.01
CA THR A 108 0.04 -12.47 3.04
C THR A 108 0.16 -13.83 3.73
N ALA A 109 -0.51 -14.03 4.86
CA ALA A 109 -0.50 -15.32 5.58
C ALA A 109 -1.10 -16.45 4.74
N VAL A 110 -2.14 -16.16 3.96
CA VAL A 110 -2.76 -17.18 3.09
C VAL A 110 -1.87 -17.55 1.93
N ILE A 111 -1.24 -16.58 1.23
CA ILE A 111 -0.32 -16.94 0.13
C ILE A 111 0.88 -17.75 0.64
N MET A 112 1.41 -17.45 1.82
CA MET A 112 2.46 -18.24 2.46
C MET A 112 2.00 -19.67 2.79
N THR A 113 0.78 -19.82 3.30
CA THR A 113 0.20 -21.13 3.63
C THR A 113 -0.03 -21.96 2.36
N LEU A 114 -0.54 -21.36 1.30
CA LEU A 114 -0.72 -22.00 0.00
C LEU A 114 0.64 -22.43 -0.59
N ALA A 115 1.65 -21.57 -0.53
CA ALA A 115 3.00 -21.92 -0.98
C ALA A 115 3.55 -23.13 -0.22
N ALA A 116 3.42 -23.15 1.11
CA ALA A 116 3.84 -24.27 1.95
C ALA A 116 3.07 -25.57 1.65
N HIS A 117 1.80 -25.47 1.28
CA HIS A 117 0.98 -26.60 0.86
C HIS A 117 1.48 -27.19 -0.47
N TYR A 118 1.67 -26.35 -1.50
CA TYR A 118 2.05 -26.80 -2.83
C TYR A 118 3.51 -27.26 -2.94
N VAL A 119 4.39 -26.82 -2.06
CA VAL A 119 5.73 -27.42 -1.93
C VAL A 119 5.64 -28.90 -1.55
N LYS A 120 4.66 -29.30 -0.74
CA LYS A 120 4.44 -30.70 -0.32
C LYS A 120 3.55 -31.47 -1.28
N ASN A 121 2.67 -30.80 -1.99
CA ASN A 121 1.68 -31.39 -2.88
C ASN A 121 1.86 -30.80 -4.28
N LYS A 122 2.68 -31.47 -5.08
CA LYS A 122 3.06 -30.95 -6.42
C LYS A 122 1.81 -30.58 -7.26
N PRO A 123 1.68 -29.33 -7.71
CA PRO A 123 0.55 -28.90 -8.50
C PRO A 123 0.64 -29.37 -9.96
N GLU A 124 -0.47 -29.27 -10.69
CA GLU A 124 -0.49 -29.55 -12.12
C GLU A 124 0.26 -28.49 -12.94
N TYR A 125 0.04 -27.20 -12.63
CA TYR A 125 0.66 -26.06 -13.29
C TYR A 125 1.64 -25.35 -12.37
N ASP A 126 2.56 -24.59 -12.93
CA ASP A 126 3.43 -23.71 -12.16
C ASP A 126 2.61 -22.74 -11.32
N MET A 127 3.03 -22.52 -10.07
CA MET A 127 2.39 -21.60 -9.14
C MET A 127 3.35 -20.50 -8.71
N TYR A 128 2.89 -19.27 -8.78
CA TYR A 128 3.62 -18.10 -8.29
C TYR A 128 2.89 -17.51 -7.09
N PHE A 129 3.65 -17.19 -6.07
CA PHE A 129 3.18 -16.53 -4.84
C PHE A 129 3.95 -15.23 -4.71
N ILE A 130 3.26 -14.10 -4.79
CA ILE A 130 3.88 -12.79 -4.88
C ILE A 130 3.38 -11.93 -3.74
N ALA A 131 4.28 -11.56 -2.83
CA ALA A 131 4.04 -10.54 -1.84
C ALA A 131 4.54 -9.18 -2.40
N PHE A 132 3.61 -8.31 -2.75
CA PHE A 132 3.91 -6.99 -3.27
C PHE A 132 4.28 -6.02 -2.16
N SER A 133 5.24 -5.15 -2.44
CA SER A 133 5.57 -3.99 -1.62
C SER A 133 5.03 -2.71 -2.25
N GLY A 134 4.80 -1.69 -1.42
CA GLY A 134 4.40 -0.37 -1.88
C GLY A 134 2.98 -0.30 -2.45
N GLU A 135 2.08 -1.15 -1.97
CA GLU A 135 0.65 -1.06 -2.29
C GLU A 135 0.08 0.24 -1.74
N ASP A 136 0.27 0.50 -0.45
CA ASP A 136 -0.12 1.74 0.24
C ASP A 136 0.59 2.99 -0.32
N ALA A 137 1.60 2.81 -1.17
CA ALA A 137 2.32 3.86 -1.90
C ALA A 137 1.89 3.95 -3.38
N ASN A 138 0.62 3.73 -3.69
CA ASN A 138 0.02 3.71 -5.03
C ASN A 138 0.46 2.51 -5.88
N LEU A 139 0.35 1.30 -5.37
CA LEU A 139 0.52 0.04 -6.11
C LEU A 139 1.91 -0.16 -6.75
N ARG A 140 2.97 0.47 -6.22
CA ARG A 140 4.30 0.52 -6.85
C ARG A 140 4.87 -0.85 -7.18
N GLY A 141 4.71 -1.81 -6.26
CA GLY A 141 5.25 -3.16 -6.46
C GLY A 141 4.55 -3.94 -7.57
N SER A 142 3.23 -3.88 -7.62
CA SER A 142 2.45 -4.58 -8.65
C SER A 142 2.59 -3.92 -10.02
N GLU A 143 2.65 -2.58 -10.09
CA GLU A 143 2.94 -1.82 -11.31
C GLU A 143 4.29 -2.22 -11.89
N TRP A 144 5.34 -2.21 -11.06
CA TRP A 144 6.67 -2.63 -11.49
C TRP A 144 6.71 -4.09 -11.99
N TYR A 145 6.01 -5.00 -11.28
CA TYR A 145 5.93 -6.40 -11.70
C TYR A 145 5.20 -6.58 -13.03
N ALA A 146 4.16 -5.80 -13.29
CA ALA A 146 3.45 -5.86 -14.58
C ALA A 146 4.33 -5.45 -15.76
N GLU A 147 5.29 -4.54 -15.54
CA GLU A 147 6.28 -4.12 -16.54
C GLU A 147 7.48 -5.09 -16.62
N HIS A 148 7.80 -5.81 -15.54
CA HIS A 148 8.96 -6.70 -15.43
C HIS A 148 8.55 -8.10 -14.90
N PRO A 149 7.63 -8.81 -15.56
CA PRO A 149 7.11 -10.07 -15.05
C PRO A 149 8.16 -11.18 -15.15
N LEU A 150 8.23 -12.04 -14.12
CA LEU A 150 9.10 -13.23 -14.14
C LEU A 150 8.58 -14.35 -15.05
N ALA A 151 7.28 -14.38 -15.31
CA ALA A 151 6.67 -15.25 -16.30
C ALA A 151 5.90 -14.40 -17.30
N PRO A 152 5.81 -14.79 -18.58
CA PRO A 152 5.00 -14.07 -19.54
C PRO A 152 3.55 -13.93 -19.05
N LEU A 153 3.01 -12.72 -19.06
CA LEU A 153 1.64 -12.46 -18.59
C LEU A 153 0.61 -13.31 -19.34
N SER A 154 0.88 -13.65 -20.60
CA SER A 154 0.04 -14.53 -21.43
C SER A 154 -0.03 -15.98 -20.92
N GLN A 155 0.89 -16.42 -20.07
CA GLN A 155 0.86 -17.74 -19.46
C GLN A 155 0.04 -17.78 -18.17
N ILE A 156 -0.36 -16.64 -17.63
CA ILE A 156 -1.18 -16.56 -16.42
C ILE A 156 -2.60 -17.03 -16.76
N LYS A 157 -2.97 -18.20 -16.27
CA LYS A 157 -4.30 -18.78 -16.46
C LYS A 157 -5.32 -18.15 -15.49
N TYR A 158 -4.92 -17.95 -14.25
CA TYR A 158 -5.68 -17.24 -13.23
C TYR A 158 -4.75 -16.47 -12.29
N LEU A 159 -5.19 -15.29 -11.87
CA LEU A 159 -4.57 -14.49 -10.83
C LEU A 159 -5.60 -14.26 -9.71
N PHE A 160 -5.17 -14.53 -8.48
CA PHE A 160 -5.96 -14.32 -7.27
C PHE A 160 -5.25 -13.30 -6.39
N ASN A 161 -5.82 -12.11 -6.28
CA ASN A 161 -5.36 -11.11 -5.33
C ASN A 161 -6.12 -11.28 -4.01
N LEU A 162 -5.37 -11.47 -2.93
CA LEU A 162 -5.90 -11.69 -1.59
C LEU A 162 -5.64 -10.45 -0.75
N ASP A 163 -6.72 -9.73 -0.47
CA ASP A 163 -6.65 -8.49 0.27
C ASP A 163 -7.80 -8.40 1.25
N MET A 164 -7.48 -8.07 2.51
CA MET A 164 -8.44 -7.90 3.61
C MET A 164 -9.42 -9.10 3.77
N ILE A 165 -8.88 -10.31 3.77
CA ILE A 165 -9.68 -11.55 3.75
C ILE A 165 -10.05 -12.08 5.14
N ALA A 166 -9.73 -11.35 6.20
CA ALA A 166 -10.01 -11.74 7.60
C ALA A 166 -11.22 -11.03 8.21
N ASP A 167 -12.11 -10.48 7.39
CA ASP A 167 -13.33 -9.85 7.88
C ASP A 167 -14.46 -10.87 8.08
N ASN A 168 -15.21 -10.71 9.17
CA ASN A 168 -16.36 -11.55 9.53
C ASN A 168 -17.70 -10.85 9.27
N ASN A 169 -17.76 -9.79 8.46
CA ASN A 169 -19.01 -9.10 8.13
C ASN A 169 -19.79 -9.77 7.04
#